data_253b733ecfad67ab0326904a455d7ef4
#
_entry.id   253b733ecfad67ab0326904a455d7ef4
#
_cell.length_a   1.000
_cell.length_b   1.000
_cell.length_c   1.000
_cell.angle_alpha   90.00
_cell.angle_beta   90.00
_cell.angle_gamma   90.00
#
_symmetry.space_group_name_H-M   'P 1'
#
loop_
_entity.id
_entity.type
_entity.pdbx_description
1 polymer ?
#
loop_
_entity_poly.entity_id
_entity_poly.type
_entity_poly.pdbx_seq_one_letter_code
_entity_poly.pdbx_strand_id
1 'polypeptide(L)'
;MAEELLFRKDVKKELTWDLSLIYKDEDALMADAARLESLTAQLEKDYKGRLDSADRINECLDKLREIYGIVTLVGNYCELATSVDYYDTHNMELAGRMNRRISECMSSLSFIDSELSAKSDELINEAAQASKENANYLKEVLREKPHLLSPETEKVLKALSQTTGAPYEIYNTAKLADMKFPDFEVDGKKYPLGYSLFEDDYEYDERTDVRRAAFAAFSAKLHDYENVTAAAYNTAVQYEKTMSDLRGFDNVFDSLLFGQHVDRTLYNRQIDLIMDKLAPHMRKYAKLLGRVHKLDKVTYADLKLPVDPEYSPKLTIEESKDYVTKGLSILGEDYVNMVERAYTERWFDFAQNQGKSTGGFCASPYGKNSFILLSWNGRMSDVFTIAHELGHAGHFKACNAAQSIFDTDVSCLLYTSPSPRD
;
A
#
# COMPACT_ATOMS: atom_id res chain seq x y z
N MET A 1 13.09 25.50 16.17
CA MET A 1 12.56 25.96 14.86
C MET A 1 12.60 24.73 13.99
N ALA A 2 11.49 24.31 13.40
CA ALA A 2 11.52 23.23 12.41
C ALA A 2 12.43 23.68 11.28
N GLU A 3 13.44 22.88 10.93
CA GLU A 3 14.28 23.15 9.75
C GLU A 3 13.40 23.06 8.50
N GLU A 4 13.62 23.96 7.55
CA GLU A 4 12.93 23.94 6.26
C GLU A 4 13.34 22.66 5.52
N LEU A 5 12.34 21.88 5.03
CA LEU A 5 12.60 20.64 4.31
C LEU A 5 13.38 20.94 3.02
N LEU A 6 14.41 20.15 2.76
CA LEU A 6 15.22 20.23 1.55
C LEU A 6 14.38 19.88 0.31
N PHE A 7 14.75 20.40 -0.85
CA PHE A 7 14.28 19.83 -2.12
C PHE A 7 15.00 18.50 -2.39
N ARG A 8 14.36 17.59 -3.12
CA ARG A 8 14.91 16.27 -3.44
C ARG A 8 16.33 16.32 -4.02
N LYS A 9 16.61 17.25 -4.91
CA LYS A 9 17.92 17.46 -5.54
C LYS A 9 19.05 17.79 -4.57
N ASP A 10 18.72 18.32 -3.37
CA ASP A 10 19.68 18.74 -2.35
C ASP A 10 19.89 17.66 -1.28
N VAL A 11 19.14 16.54 -1.36
CA VAL A 11 19.26 15.40 -0.46
C VAL A 11 20.51 14.59 -0.77
N LYS A 12 21.23 14.18 0.30
CA LYS A 12 22.40 13.31 0.17
C LYS A 12 22.01 11.94 -0.40
N LYS A 13 22.80 11.46 -1.36
CA LYS A 13 22.56 10.20 -2.06
C LYS A 13 22.46 8.99 -1.12
N GLU A 14 23.24 9.00 -0.04
CA GLU A 14 23.26 7.92 0.95
C GLU A 14 21.93 7.76 1.70
N LEU A 15 21.10 8.80 1.71
CA LEU A 15 19.77 8.79 2.35
C LEU A 15 18.65 8.41 1.38
N THR A 16 18.98 8.03 0.16
CA THR A 16 18.04 7.72 -0.90
C THR A 16 18.21 6.28 -1.38
N TRP A 17 17.13 5.66 -1.80
CA TRP A 17 17.18 4.34 -2.45
C TRP A 17 17.86 4.37 -3.83
N ASP A 18 18.19 3.20 -4.36
CA ASP A 18 18.87 3.07 -5.65
C ASP A 18 17.98 2.36 -6.68
N LEU A 19 17.24 3.13 -7.46
CA LEU A 19 16.36 2.60 -8.50
C LEU A 19 17.10 1.94 -9.68
N SER A 20 18.43 2.12 -9.78
CA SER A 20 19.23 1.38 -10.78
C SER A 20 19.23 -0.13 -10.56
N LEU A 21 18.78 -0.59 -9.37
CA LEU A 21 18.53 -2.00 -9.07
C LEU A 21 17.31 -2.57 -9.84
N ILE A 22 16.39 -1.71 -10.31
CA ILE A 22 15.30 -2.10 -11.21
C ILE A 22 15.74 -1.90 -12.66
N TYR A 23 16.01 -0.64 -13.05
CA TYR A 23 16.53 -0.28 -14.37
C TYR A 23 17.75 0.62 -14.23
N LYS A 24 18.83 0.25 -14.90
CA LYS A 24 20.10 1.00 -14.84
C LYS A 24 19.98 2.45 -15.31
N ASP A 25 19.05 2.71 -16.26
CA ASP A 25 18.75 3.99 -16.87
C ASP A 25 17.38 3.99 -17.55
N GLU A 26 16.92 5.16 -18.02
CA GLU A 26 15.64 5.32 -18.72
C GLU A 26 15.62 4.57 -20.07
N ASP A 27 16.76 4.41 -20.75
CA ASP A 27 16.83 3.65 -22.01
C ASP A 27 16.46 2.16 -21.78
N ALA A 28 16.92 1.59 -20.67
CA ALA A 28 16.56 0.22 -20.30
C ALA A 28 15.07 0.08 -19.96
N LEU A 29 14.48 1.05 -19.27
CA LEU A 29 13.04 1.13 -19.00
C LEU A 29 12.25 1.21 -20.34
N MET A 30 12.67 2.09 -21.25
CA MET A 30 12.00 2.28 -22.55
C MET A 30 12.10 1.03 -23.44
N ALA A 31 13.20 0.31 -23.38
CA ALA A 31 13.37 -0.95 -24.09
C ALA A 31 12.39 -2.03 -23.59
N ASP A 32 12.24 -2.15 -22.26
CA ASP A 32 11.28 -3.10 -21.68
C ASP A 32 9.83 -2.67 -21.95
N ALA A 33 9.52 -1.38 -21.96
CA ALA A 33 8.19 -0.89 -22.33
C ALA A 33 7.86 -1.20 -23.81
N ALA A 34 8.83 -1.11 -24.72
CA ALA A 34 8.65 -1.52 -26.13
C ALA A 34 8.50 -3.06 -26.26
N ARG A 35 9.25 -3.82 -25.45
CA ARG A 35 9.11 -5.28 -25.37
C ARG A 35 7.73 -5.69 -24.87
N LEU A 36 7.19 -5.00 -23.84
CA LEU A 36 5.84 -5.20 -23.34
C LEU A 36 4.80 -5.09 -24.45
N GLU A 37 4.84 -4.03 -25.25
CA GLU A 37 3.91 -3.83 -26.37
C GLU A 37 4.02 -4.95 -27.41
N SER A 38 5.24 -5.34 -27.76
CA SER A 38 5.49 -6.41 -28.73
C SER A 38 4.96 -7.77 -28.25
N LEU A 39 5.26 -8.15 -26.99
CA LEU A 39 4.79 -9.41 -26.40
C LEU A 39 3.27 -9.43 -26.28
N THR A 40 2.66 -8.33 -25.90
CA THR A 40 1.20 -8.18 -25.79
C THR A 40 0.51 -8.37 -27.14
N ALA A 41 0.99 -7.68 -28.19
CA ALA A 41 0.45 -7.81 -29.53
C ALA A 41 0.62 -9.25 -30.10
N GLN A 42 1.76 -9.88 -29.81
CA GLN A 42 2.01 -11.26 -30.20
C GLN A 42 1.07 -12.23 -29.46
N LEU A 43 0.88 -12.06 -28.16
CA LEU A 43 0.00 -12.89 -27.35
C LEU A 43 -1.46 -12.77 -27.82
N GLU A 44 -1.96 -11.55 -28.03
CA GLU A 44 -3.30 -11.34 -28.56
C GLU A 44 -3.49 -12.03 -29.92
N LYS A 45 -2.54 -11.87 -30.85
CA LYS A 45 -2.57 -12.49 -32.18
C LYS A 45 -2.59 -14.02 -32.10
N ASP A 46 -1.82 -14.63 -31.22
CA ASP A 46 -1.61 -16.07 -31.18
C ASP A 46 -2.72 -16.81 -30.43
N TYR A 47 -3.34 -16.19 -29.40
CA TYR A 47 -4.21 -16.88 -28.48
C TYR A 47 -5.66 -16.39 -28.44
N LYS A 48 -5.98 -15.18 -28.86
CA LYS A 48 -7.35 -14.65 -28.85
C LYS A 48 -8.28 -15.51 -29.75
N GLY A 49 -9.34 -16.02 -29.14
CA GLY A 49 -10.29 -16.94 -29.77
C GLY A 49 -9.76 -18.38 -29.94
N ARG A 50 -8.65 -18.73 -29.27
CA ARG A 50 -7.96 -20.02 -29.45
C ARG A 50 -7.59 -20.73 -28.16
N LEU A 51 -8.20 -20.37 -27.04
CA LEU A 51 -8.00 -21.03 -25.74
C LEU A 51 -8.94 -22.26 -25.64
N ASP A 52 -8.73 -23.26 -26.53
CA ASP A 52 -9.62 -24.39 -26.71
C ASP A 52 -9.07 -25.73 -26.19
N SER A 53 -7.88 -25.74 -25.63
CA SER A 53 -7.27 -26.89 -24.97
C SER A 53 -6.45 -26.50 -23.75
N ALA A 54 -6.21 -27.45 -22.83
CA ALA A 54 -5.41 -27.25 -21.63
C ALA A 54 -3.99 -26.74 -21.94
N ASP A 55 -3.37 -27.31 -22.99
CA ASP A 55 -2.04 -26.89 -23.43
C ASP A 55 -2.04 -25.43 -23.91
N ARG A 56 -3.02 -25.03 -24.74
CA ARG A 56 -3.12 -23.66 -25.26
C ARG A 56 -3.38 -22.64 -24.16
N ILE A 57 -4.19 -23.00 -23.17
CA ILE A 57 -4.44 -22.17 -21.99
C ILE A 57 -3.12 -21.97 -21.22
N ASN A 58 -2.41 -23.04 -20.91
CA ASN A 58 -1.15 -22.96 -20.16
C ASN A 58 -0.05 -22.19 -20.93
N GLU A 59 0.12 -22.42 -22.23
CA GLU A 59 1.05 -21.65 -23.06
C GLU A 59 0.73 -20.14 -23.05
N CYS A 60 -0.55 -19.78 -23.09
CA CYS A 60 -1.00 -18.39 -23.01
C CYS A 60 -0.65 -17.78 -21.66
N LEU A 61 -0.95 -18.47 -20.56
CA LEU A 61 -0.67 -18.00 -19.19
C LEU A 61 0.83 -17.90 -18.92
N ASP A 62 1.66 -18.79 -19.47
CA ASP A 62 3.11 -18.71 -19.34
C ASP A 62 3.67 -17.43 -20.00
N LYS A 63 3.14 -17.05 -21.15
CA LYS A 63 3.50 -15.78 -21.81
C LYS A 63 2.92 -14.57 -21.08
N LEU A 64 1.71 -14.67 -20.56
CA LEU A 64 1.10 -13.64 -19.73
C LEU A 64 1.95 -13.36 -18.49
N ARG A 65 2.51 -14.38 -17.86
CA ARG A 65 3.41 -14.26 -16.70
C ARG A 65 4.67 -13.44 -17.02
N GLU A 66 5.24 -13.64 -18.23
CA GLU A 66 6.37 -12.82 -18.69
C GLU A 66 5.98 -11.34 -18.83
N ILE A 67 4.79 -11.08 -19.38
CA ILE A 67 4.24 -9.72 -19.51
C ILE A 67 4.04 -9.07 -18.15
N TYR A 68 3.44 -9.78 -17.18
CA TYR A 68 3.26 -9.27 -15.79
C TYR A 68 4.60 -8.94 -15.13
N GLY A 69 5.65 -9.74 -15.39
CA GLY A 69 7.00 -9.44 -14.91
C GLY A 69 7.50 -8.07 -15.38
N ILE A 70 7.29 -7.74 -16.65
CA ILE A 70 7.67 -6.43 -17.21
C ILE A 70 6.78 -5.31 -16.62
N VAL A 71 5.45 -5.53 -16.60
CA VAL A 71 4.48 -4.57 -16.05
C VAL A 71 4.86 -4.18 -14.62
N THR A 72 5.17 -5.17 -13.77
CA THR A 72 5.57 -4.95 -12.39
C THR A 72 6.85 -4.10 -12.29
N LEU A 73 7.86 -4.39 -13.10
CA LEU A 73 9.13 -3.63 -13.06
C LEU A 73 8.95 -2.19 -13.55
N VAL A 74 8.27 -2.01 -14.69
CA VAL A 74 8.01 -0.67 -15.27
C VAL A 74 7.15 0.17 -14.32
N GLY A 75 6.06 -0.41 -13.80
CA GLY A 75 5.15 0.26 -12.87
C GLY A 75 5.85 0.70 -11.59
N ASN A 76 6.54 -0.23 -10.90
CA ASN A 76 7.25 0.09 -9.67
C ASN A 76 8.36 1.12 -9.86
N TYR A 77 9.13 1.06 -10.95
CA TYR A 77 10.16 2.08 -11.21
C TYR A 77 9.57 3.48 -11.27
N CYS A 78 8.47 3.64 -12.02
CA CYS A 78 7.79 4.93 -12.16
C CYS A 78 7.16 5.40 -10.85
N GLU A 79 6.48 4.52 -10.12
CA GLU A 79 5.84 4.83 -8.85
C GLU A 79 6.86 5.23 -7.79
N LEU A 80 7.94 4.48 -7.66
CA LEU A 80 9.02 4.78 -6.71
C LEU A 80 9.73 6.10 -7.05
N ALA A 81 9.95 6.39 -8.34
CA ALA A 81 10.56 7.66 -8.75
C ALA A 81 9.67 8.87 -8.42
N THR A 82 8.35 8.75 -8.60
CA THR A 82 7.40 9.84 -8.30
C THR A 82 7.12 9.99 -6.81
N SER A 83 7.10 8.90 -6.04
CA SER A 83 6.76 8.92 -4.62
C SER A 83 7.75 9.71 -3.75
N VAL A 84 8.98 9.90 -4.20
CA VAL A 84 10.00 10.68 -3.48
C VAL A 84 10.04 12.15 -3.86
N ASP A 85 9.41 12.54 -4.99
CA ASP A 85 9.34 13.94 -5.42
C ASP A 85 8.20 14.18 -6.42
N TYR A 86 7.04 14.58 -5.93
CA TYR A 86 5.90 14.98 -6.76
C TYR A 86 6.10 16.31 -7.52
N TYR A 87 7.20 17.04 -7.26
CA TYR A 87 7.54 18.26 -8.01
C TYR A 87 8.44 17.97 -9.21
N ASP A 88 8.97 16.76 -9.33
CA ASP A 88 9.75 16.34 -10.51
C ASP A 88 8.84 16.09 -11.70
N THR A 89 8.69 17.10 -12.55
CA THR A 89 7.81 17.03 -13.73
C THR A 89 8.26 15.98 -14.73
N HIS A 90 9.56 15.69 -14.84
CA HIS A 90 10.08 14.66 -15.73
C HIS A 90 9.61 13.26 -15.30
N ASN A 91 9.78 12.92 -14.02
CA ASN A 91 9.32 11.64 -13.48
C ASN A 91 7.80 11.50 -13.54
N MET A 92 7.05 12.58 -13.27
CA MET A 92 5.58 12.58 -13.39
C MET A 92 5.13 12.34 -14.84
N GLU A 93 5.75 12.98 -15.83
CA GLU A 93 5.45 12.77 -17.25
C GLU A 93 5.83 11.36 -17.72
N LEU A 94 6.99 10.86 -17.27
CA LEU A 94 7.44 9.51 -17.58
C LEU A 94 6.46 8.47 -17.02
N ALA A 95 6.06 8.60 -15.75
CA ALA A 95 5.08 7.73 -15.10
C ALA A 95 3.74 7.77 -15.84
N GLY A 96 3.24 8.94 -16.21
CA GLY A 96 2.01 9.09 -16.99
C GLY A 96 2.07 8.40 -18.35
N ARG A 97 3.22 8.48 -19.05
CA ARG A 97 3.43 7.76 -20.32
C ARG A 97 3.45 6.26 -20.13
N MET A 98 4.17 5.76 -19.12
CA MET A 98 4.30 4.31 -18.88
C MET A 98 2.97 3.72 -18.43
N ASN A 99 2.26 4.37 -17.51
CA ASN A 99 0.94 3.91 -17.05
C ASN A 99 -0.06 3.81 -18.19
N ARG A 100 -0.03 4.75 -19.14
CA ARG A 100 -0.88 4.66 -20.36
C ARG A 100 -0.53 3.44 -21.20
N ARG A 101 0.76 3.22 -21.49
CA ARG A 101 1.23 2.06 -22.26
C ARG A 101 0.86 0.74 -21.59
N ILE A 102 1.07 0.62 -20.27
CA ILE A 102 0.64 -0.54 -19.48
C ILE A 102 -0.86 -0.74 -19.61
N SER A 103 -1.66 0.31 -19.41
CA SER A 103 -3.12 0.24 -19.48
C SER A 103 -3.62 -0.20 -20.85
N GLU A 104 -3.04 0.29 -21.94
CA GLU A 104 -3.36 -0.13 -23.31
C GLU A 104 -3.03 -1.61 -23.52
N CYS A 105 -1.84 -2.06 -23.09
CA CYS A 105 -1.44 -3.46 -23.17
C CYS A 105 -2.38 -4.36 -22.37
N MET A 106 -2.64 -4.04 -21.12
CA MET A 106 -3.50 -4.85 -20.25
C MET A 106 -4.96 -4.87 -20.73
N SER A 107 -5.44 -3.77 -21.32
CA SER A 107 -6.77 -3.74 -21.95
C SER A 107 -6.89 -4.70 -23.12
N SER A 108 -5.86 -4.80 -23.96
CA SER A 108 -5.86 -5.74 -25.10
C SER A 108 -5.85 -7.21 -24.67
N LEU A 109 -5.31 -7.51 -23.47
CA LEU A 109 -5.25 -8.85 -22.89
C LEU A 109 -6.50 -9.26 -22.12
N SER A 110 -7.47 -8.38 -21.95
CA SER A 110 -8.72 -8.66 -21.22
C SER A 110 -9.54 -9.81 -21.79
N PHE A 111 -9.25 -10.23 -23.04
CA PHE A 111 -9.88 -11.40 -23.66
C PHE A 111 -9.55 -12.70 -22.90
N ILE A 112 -8.41 -12.78 -22.23
CA ILE A 112 -7.95 -14.00 -21.52
C ILE A 112 -8.97 -14.36 -20.45
N ASP A 113 -9.25 -13.43 -19.50
CA ASP A 113 -10.21 -13.67 -18.42
C ASP A 113 -11.62 -13.93 -18.99
N SER A 114 -12.02 -13.17 -20.01
CA SER A 114 -13.33 -13.31 -20.65
C SER A 114 -13.49 -14.67 -21.34
N GLU A 115 -12.46 -15.15 -22.05
CA GLU A 115 -12.51 -16.45 -22.71
C GLU A 115 -12.42 -17.60 -21.72
N LEU A 116 -11.53 -17.53 -20.72
CA LEU A 116 -11.41 -18.56 -19.69
C LEU A 116 -12.72 -18.72 -18.92
N SER A 117 -13.37 -17.63 -18.54
CA SER A 117 -14.65 -17.65 -17.83
C SER A 117 -15.76 -18.32 -18.64
N ALA A 118 -15.70 -18.26 -19.97
CA ALA A 118 -16.65 -18.88 -20.88
C ALA A 118 -16.37 -20.39 -21.15
N LYS A 119 -15.20 -20.91 -20.75
CA LYS A 119 -14.87 -22.34 -20.93
C LYS A 119 -15.59 -23.23 -19.93
N SER A 120 -15.66 -24.54 -20.21
CA SER A 120 -16.19 -25.50 -19.24
C SER A 120 -15.26 -25.66 -18.04
N ASP A 121 -15.84 -26.00 -16.89
CA ASP A 121 -15.08 -26.21 -15.66
C ASP A 121 -14.11 -27.39 -15.79
N GLU A 122 -14.48 -28.41 -16.60
CA GLU A 122 -13.62 -29.57 -16.88
C GLU A 122 -12.33 -29.14 -17.59
N LEU A 123 -12.44 -28.28 -18.63
CA LEU A 123 -11.25 -27.81 -19.37
C LEU A 123 -10.33 -26.95 -18.49
N ILE A 124 -10.92 -26.06 -17.67
CA ILE A 124 -10.13 -25.23 -16.75
C ILE A 124 -9.43 -26.10 -15.70
N ASN A 125 -10.14 -27.12 -15.15
CA ASN A 125 -9.54 -28.06 -14.20
C ASN A 125 -8.44 -28.91 -14.84
N GLU A 126 -8.61 -29.37 -16.09
CA GLU A 126 -7.57 -30.06 -16.85
C GLU A 126 -6.31 -29.20 -17.01
N ALA A 127 -6.48 -27.94 -17.40
CA ALA A 127 -5.36 -27.00 -17.54
C ALA A 127 -4.68 -26.75 -16.18
N ALA A 128 -5.45 -26.60 -15.08
CA ALA A 128 -4.92 -26.42 -13.75
C ALA A 128 -4.12 -27.63 -13.23
N GLN A 129 -4.55 -28.86 -13.60
CA GLN A 129 -3.81 -30.08 -13.25
C GLN A 129 -2.53 -30.26 -14.06
N ALA A 130 -2.51 -29.77 -15.31
CA ALA A 130 -1.37 -29.88 -16.22
C ALA A 130 -0.22 -28.92 -15.87
N SER A 131 -0.48 -27.80 -15.17
CA SER A 131 0.54 -26.81 -14.82
C SER A 131 0.45 -26.38 -13.36
N LYS A 132 1.48 -26.71 -12.57
CA LYS A 132 1.60 -26.22 -11.18
C LYS A 132 1.64 -24.69 -11.11
N GLU A 133 2.32 -24.07 -12.05
CA GLU A 133 2.54 -22.61 -12.08
C GLU A 133 1.27 -21.81 -12.38
N ASN A 134 0.32 -22.40 -13.12
CA ASN A 134 -0.93 -21.77 -13.49
C ASN A 134 -2.12 -22.26 -12.67
N ALA A 135 -1.90 -23.28 -11.82
CA ALA A 135 -2.98 -23.95 -11.10
C ALA A 135 -3.82 -23.01 -10.22
N ASN A 136 -3.17 -22.10 -9.50
CA ASN A 136 -3.89 -21.19 -8.62
C ASN A 136 -4.67 -20.14 -9.41
N TYR A 137 -4.07 -19.52 -10.42
CA TYR A 137 -4.75 -18.59 -11.31
C TYR A 137 -6.03 -19.21 -11.92
N LEU A 138 -5.94 -20.44 -12.41
CA LEU A 138 -7.09 -21.15 -13.01
C LEU A 138 -8.15 -21.54 -11.97
N LYS A 139 -7.75 -21.87 -10.75
CA LYS A 139 -8.69 -22.07 -9.62
C LYS A 139 -9.43 -20.78 -9.26
N GLU A 140 -8.72 -19.64 -9.29
CA GLU A 140 -9.36 -18.34 -9.08
C GLU A 140 -10.38 -18.02 -10.17
N VAL A 141 -10.07 -18.28 -11.43
CA VAL A 141 -11.04 -18.16 -12.54
C VAL A 141 -12.31 -18.97 -12.26
N LEU A 142 -12.16 -20.22 -11.79
CA LEU A 142 -13.31 -21.06 -11.43
C LEU A 142 -14.07 -20.52 -10.23
N ARG A 143 -13.37 -19.99 -9.23
CA ARG A 143 -13.97 -19.45 -8.01
C ARG A 143 -14.76 -18.17 -8.28
N GLU A 144 -14.23 -17.30 -9.14
CA GLU A 144 -14.86 -16.02 -9.52
C GLU A 144 -16.04 -16.20 -10.48
N LYS A 145 -16.01 -17.25 -11.30
CA LYS A 145 -16.98 -17.50 -12.37
C LYS A 145 -18.46 -17.39 -11.94
N PRO A 146 -18.91 -17.89 -10.76
CA PRO A 146 -20.29 -17.72 -10.30
C PRO A 146 -20.70 -16.27 -10.03
N HIS A 147 -19.71 -15.39 -9.85
CA HIS A 147 -19.89 -13.97 -9.50
C HIS A 147 -19.66 -13.03 -10.68
N LEU A 148 -19.34 -13.57 -11.86
CA LEU A 148 -19.19 -12.78 -13.08
C LEU A 148 -20.56 -12.42 -13.66
N LEU A 149 -20.66 -11.19 -14.14
CA LEU A 149 -21.81 -10.72 -14.90
C LEU A 149 -21.66 -11.05 -16.39
N SER A 150 -22.64 -10.70 -17.22
CA SER A 150 -22.50 -10.92 -18.64
C SER A 150 -21.29 -10.17 -19.21
N PRO A 151 -20.63 -10.65 -20.29
CA PRO A 151 -19.46 -9.99 -20.88
C PRO A 151 -19.73 -8.53 -21.26
N GLU A 152 -20.94 -8.22 -21.72
CA GLU A 152 -21.35 -6.85 -22.05
C GLU A 152 -21.43 -5.98 -20.80
N THR A 153 -21.93 -6.51 -19.69
CA THR A 153 -22.02 -5.80 -18.42
C THR A 153 -20.63 -5.57 -17.84
N GLU A 154 -19.74 -6.57 -17.82
CA GLU A 154 -18.36 -6.41 -17.35
C GLU A 154 -17.61 -5.36 -18.17
N LYS A 155 -17.81 -5.33 -19.50
CA LYS A 155 -17.23 -4.29 -20.37
C LYS A 155 -17.71 -2.89 -19.99
N VAL A 156 -18.99 -2.72 -19.70
CA VAL A 156 -19.57 -1.42 -19.27
C VAL A 156 -18.99 -1.02 -17.91
N LEU A 157 -18.95 -1.94 -16.92
CA LEU A 157 -18.39 -1.67 -15.61
C LEU A 157 -16.92 -1.27 -15.68
N LYS A 158 -16.14 -1.96 -16.52
CA LYS A 158 -14.73 -1.63 -16.75
C LYS A 158 -14.56 -0.25 -17.38
N ALA A 159 -15.42 0.13 -18.33
CA ALA A 159 -15.40 1.47 -18.93
C ALA A 159 -15.76 2.58 -17.92
N LEU A 160 -16.55 2.26 -16.89
CA LEU A 160 -16.96 3.18 -15.82
C LEU A 160 -15.99 3.22 -14.63
N SER A 161 -14.90 2.44 -14.64
CA SER A 161 -14.02 2.28 -13.48
C SER A 161 -13.48 3.60 -12.90
N GLN A 162 -13.10 4.57 -13.74
CA GLN A 162 -12.69 5.90 -13.26
C GLN A 162 -13.83 6.65 -12.55
N THR A 163 -15.05 6.53 -13.07
CA THR A 163 -16.23 7.17 -12.46
C THR A 163 -16.56 6.53 -11.12
N THR A 164 -16.45 5.22 -11.02
CA THR A 164 -16.73 4.49 -9.76
C THR A 164 -15.61 4.69 -8.73
N GLY A 165 -14.39 5.01 -9.14
CA GLY A 165 -13.29 5.42 -8.27
C GLY A 165 -13.32 6.89 -7.80
N ALA A 166 -14.15 7.73 -8.43
CA ALA A 166 -14.21 9.16 -8.13
C ALA A 166 -14.47 9.53 -6.65
N PRO A 167 -15.22 8.77 -5.83
CA PRO A 167 -15.39 9.08 -4.41
C PRO A 167 -14.06 9.17 -3.64
N TYR A 168 -13.12 8.27 -3.93
CA TYR A 168 -11.80 8.29 -3.30
C TYR A 168 -10.97 9.49 -3.76
N GLU A 169 -11.02 9.82 -5.05
CA GLU A 169 -10.33 10.99 -5.61
C GLU A 169 -10.88 12.31 -5.03
N ILE A 170 -12.21 12.42 -4.86
CA ILE A 170 -12.84 13.57 -4.21
C ILE A 170 -12.37 13.72 -2.77
N TYR A 171 -12.34 12.61 -2.01
CA TYR A 171 -11.83 12.61 -0.64
C TYR A 171 -10.37 13.07 -0.58
N ASN A 172 -9.49 12.53 -1.42
CA ASN A 172 -8.07 12.89 -1.45
C ASN A 172 -7.85 14.35 -1.86
N THR A 173 -8.58 14.82 -2.87
CA THR A 173 -8.52 16.23 -3.30
C THR A 173 -8.92 17.17 -2.17
N ALA A 174 -10.04 16.87 -1.50
CA ALA A 174 -10.48 17.66 -0.36
C ALA A 174 -9.47 17.64 0.79
N LYS A 175 -8.93 16.47 1.13
CA LYS A 175 -7.97 16.28 2.22
C LYS A 175 -6.61 16.93 1.94
N LEU A 176 -6.04 16.70 0.76
CA LEU A 176 -4.64 17.00 0.48
C LEU A 176 -4.45 18.35 -0.24
N ALA A 177 -5.41 18.75 -1.08
CA ALA A 177 -5.29 19.97 -1.88
C ALA A 177 -6.07 21.16 -1.29
N ASP A 178 -7.33 20.96 -0.89
CA ASP A 178 -8.22 22.07 -0.52
C ASP A 178 -8.17 22.41 0.96
N MET A 179 -7.93 21.42 1.83
CA MET A 179 -7.96 21.62 3.28
C MET A 179 -6.75 22.42 3.74
N LYS A 180 -6.99 23.66 4.20
CA LYS A 180 -5.96 24.52 4.77
C LYS A 180 -6.24 24.71 6.25
N PHE A 181 -5.25 24.41 7.07
CA PHE A 181 -5.36 24.54 8.52
C PHE A 181 -4.92 25.95 8.96
N PRO A 182 -5.72 26.67 9.74
CA PRO A 182 -5.28 27.90 10.36
C PRO A 182 -4.33 27.60 11.52
N ASP A 183 -3.44 28.55 11.84
CA ASP A 183 -2.68 28.49 13.08
C ASP A 183 -3.63 28.44 14.28
N PHE A 184 -3.23 27.73 15.34
CA PHE A 184 -3.89 27.79 16.63
C PHE A 184 -3.04 28.57 17.65
N GLU A 185 -3.64 28.99 18.74
CA GLU A 185 -2.97 29.85 19.74
C GLU A 185 -3.08 29.25 21.14
N VAL A 186 -1.97 29.25 21.87
CA VAL A 186 -1.89 28.89 23.29
C VAL A 186 -1.01 29.93 24.00
N ASP A 187 -1.51 30.52 25.08
CA ASP A 187 -0.81 31.53 25.90
C ASP A 187 -0.26 32.72 25.07
N GLY A 188 -0.99 33.16 24.02
CA GLY A 188 -0.58 34.26 23.15
C GLY A 188 0.49 33.88 22.14
N LYS A 189 0.91 32.62 22.07
CA LYS A 189 1.82 32.10 21.06
C LYS A 189 1.06 31.35 19.97
N LYS A 190 1.36 31.67 18.69
CA LYS A 190 0.80 31.00 17.53
C LYS A 190 1.60 29.77 17.17
N TYR A 191 0.90 28.72 16.76
CA TYR A 191 1.42 27.44 16.32
C TYR A 191 0.84 27.08 14.95
N PRO A 192 1.67 26.78 13.94
CA PRO A 192 1.19 26.33 12.65
C PRO A 192 0.51 24.97 12.79
N LEU A 193 -0.47 24.69 11.90
CA LEU A 193 -1.20 23.42 11.92
C LEU A 193 -1.27 22.81 10.52
N GLY A 194 -1.18 21.48 10.45
CA GLY A 194 -1.32 20.65 9.27
C GLY A 194 -1.35 19.20 9.66
N TYR A 195 -1.60 18.28 8.73
CA TYR A 195 -1.63 16.84 9.02
C TYR A 195 -0.33 16.37 9.67
N SER A 196 0.80 16.52 8.99
CA SER A 196 2.09 16.05 9.51
C SER A 196 2.48 16.70 10.83
N LEU A 197 2.25 18.02 10.99
CA LEU A 197 2.51 18.70 12.26
C LEU A 197 1.64 18.17 13.39
N PHE A 198 0.37 17.84 13.10
CA PHE A 198 -0.50 17.28 14.12
C PHE A 198 -0.10 15.84 14.47
N GLU A 199 0.01 14.97 13.49
CA GLU A 199 0.22 13.53 13.64
C GLU A 199 1.63 13.18 14.14
N ASP A 200 2.66 13.95 13.68
CA ASP A 200 4.06 13.66 14.00
C ASP A 200 4.61 14.46 15.19
N ASP A 201 4.05 15.64 15.47
CA ASP A 201 4.58 16.52 16.52
C ASP A 201 3.60 16.77 17.64
N TYR A 202 2.40 17.35 17.36
CA TYR A 202 1.50 17.77 18.42
C TYR A 202 0.84 16.64 19.20
N GLU A 203 0.59 15.48 18.60
CA GLU A 203 0.07 14.32 19.34
C GLU A 203 1.05 13.79 20.40
N TYR A 204 2.34 14.12 20.26
CA TYR A 204 3.41 13.74 21.19
C TYR A 204 3.89 14.89 22.08
N ASP A 205 3.34 16.11 21.91
CA ASP A 205 3.78 17.27 22.69
C ASP A 205 3.50 17.05 24.19
N GLU A 206 4.53 17.23 25.04
CA GLU A 206 4.44 17.04 26.49
C GLU A 206 3.51 18.06 27.15
N ARG A 207 3.37 19.23 26.54
CA ARG A 207 2.46 20.28 27.00
C ARG A 207 1.02 19.90 26.71
N THR A 208 0.27 19.57 27.76
CA THR A 208 -1.14 19.15 27.64
C THR A 208 -2.04 20.23 27.02
N ASP A 209 -1.79 21.50 27.27
CA ASP A 209 -2.53 22.62 26.71
C ASP A 209 -2.29 22.76 25.19
N VAL A 210 -1.04 22.65 24.75
CA VAL A 210 -0.69 22.69 23.31
C VAL A 210 -1.29 21.48 22.58
N ARG A 211 -1.08 20.27 23.10
CA ARG A 211 -1.56 19.03 22.49
C ARG A 211 -3.08 19.02 22.33
N ARG A 212 -3.82 19.41 23.38
CA ARG A 212 -5.29 19.45 23.36
C ARG A 212 -5.84 20.59 22.52
N ALA A 213 -5.16 21.73 22.47
CA ALA A 213 -5.53 22.85 21.59
C ALA A 213 -5.30 22.48 20.11
N ALA A 214 -4.17 21.83 19.79
CA ALA A 214 -3.90 21.29 18.46
C ALA A 214 -4.99 20.30 18.03
N PHE A 215 -5.35 19.34 18.89
CA PHE A 215 -6.43 18.38 18.63
C PHE A 215 -7.77 19.08 18.38
N ALA A 216 -8.11 20.07 19.18
CA ALA A 216 -9.36 20.82 19.01
C ALA A 216 -9.38 21.59 17.68
N ALA A 217 -8.29 22.28 17.33
CA ALA A 217 -8.17 23.02 16.09
C ALA A 217 -8.17 22.09 14.86
N PHE A 218 -7.45 20.97 14.94
CA PHE A 218 -7.42 19.94 13.89
C PHE A 218 -8.81 19.33 13.66
N SER A 219 -9.48 18.90 14.74
CA SER A 219 -10.84 18.34 14.69
C SER A 219 -11.86 19.32 14.14
N ALA A 220 -11.76 20.60 14.54
CA ALA A 220 -12.64 21.65 14.01
C ALA A 220 -12.48 21.81 12.49
N LYS A 221 -11.24 21.75 11.98
CA LYS A 221 -11.00 21.82 10.52
C LYS A 221 -11.53 20.59 9.80
N LEU A 222 -11.37 19.39 10.34
CA LEU A 222 -11.97 18.18 9.76
C LEU A 222 -13.50 18.29 9.69
N HIS A 223 -14.11 18.87 10.73
CA HIS A 223 -15.57 19.08 10.77
C HIS A 223 -16.09 20.00 9.65
N ASP A 224 -15.30 21.00 9.21
CA ASP A 224 -15.66 21.85 8.06
C ASP A 224 -15.88 21.03 6.76
N TYR A 225 -15.25 19.85 6.66
CA TYR A 225 -15.31 18.96 5.49
C TYR A 225 -16.18 17.72 5.71
N GLU A 226 -16.85 17.61 6.86
CA GLU A 226 -17.64 16.44 7.23
C GLU A 226 -18.67 16.05 6.16
N ASN A 227 -19.40 17.02 5.62
CA ASN A 227 -20.47 16.76 4.65
C ASN A 227 -19.93 16.19 3.31
N VAL A 228 -18.84 16.75 2.79
CA VAL A 228 -18.27 16.26 1.52
C VAL A 228 -17.62 14.88 1.72
N THR A 229 -16.95 14.68 2.85
CA THR A 229 -16.36 13.38 3.20
C THR A 229 -17.44 12.31 3.39
N ALA A 230 -18.52 12.64 4.11
CA ALA A 230 -19.65 11.73 4.29
C ALA A 230 -20.36 11.40 2.97
N ALA A 231 -20.51 12.37 2.07
CA ALA A 231 -21.10 12.13 0.75
C ALA A 231 -20.22 11.21 -0.11
N ALA A 232 -18.90 11.45 -0.14
CA ALA A 232 -17.95 10.59 -0.86
C ALA A 232 -17.96 9.17 -0.30
N TYR A 233 -17.87 9.02 1.02
CA TYR A 233 -17.92 7.71 1.68
C TYR A 233 -19.24 6.97 1.43
N ASN A 234 -20.38 7.66 1.57
CA ASN A 234 -21.69 7.05 1.29
C ASN A 234 -21.81 6.57 -0.15
N THR A 235 -21.25 7.32 -1.12
CA THR A 235 -21.25 6.91 -2.53
C THR A 235 -20.42 5.64 -2.74
N ALA A 236 -19.25 5.54 -2.12
CA ALA A 236 -18.42 4.33 -2.16
C ALA A 236 -19.16 3.13 -1.55
N VAL A 237 -19.75 3.28 -0.37
CA VAL A 237 -20.51 2.21 0.30
C VAL A 237 -21.71 1.76 -0.52
N GLN A 238 -22.45 2.68 -1.15
CA GLN A 238 -23.57 2.32 -2.03
C GLN A 238 -23.10 1.57 -3.28
N TYR A 239 -21.98 1.99 -3.86
CA TYR A 239 -21.38 1.27 -4.99
C TYR A 239 -21.00 -0.17 -4.61
N GLU A 240 -20.26 -0.35 -3.51
CA GLU A 240 -19.86 -1.67 -3.01
C GLU A 240 -21.06 -2.57 -2.74
N LYS A 241 -22.10 -2.02 -2.09
CA LYS A 241 -23.33 -2.77 -1.83
C LYS A 241 -24.02 -3.17 -3.13
N THR A 242 -24.17 -2.26 -4.07
CA THR A 242 -24.82 -2.52 -5.37
C THR A 242 -24.06 -3.60 -6.13
N MET A 243 -22.73 -3.53 -6.16
CA MET A 243 -21.89 -4.52 -6.84
C MET A 243 -21.97 -5.89 -6.16
N SER A 244 -21.99 -5.93 -4.82
CA SER A 244 -22.19 -7.17 -4.06
C SER A 244 -23.52 -7.83 -4.42
N ASP A 245 -24.62 -7.08 -4.42
CA ASP A 245 -25.97 -7.58 -4.77
C ASP A 245 -26.01 -8.09 -6.24
N LEU A 246 -25.44 -7.31 -7.18
CA LEU A 246 -25.41 -7.69 -8.61
C LEU A 246 -24.59 -8.96 -8.85
N ARG A 247 -23.47 -9.14 -8.13
CA ARG A 247 -22.59 -10.31 -8.25
C ARG A 247 -23.08 -11.53 -7.46
N GLY A 248 -24.28 -11.44 -6.82
CA GLY A 248 -24.92 -12.55 -6.14
C GLY A 248 -24.32 -12.93 -4.79
N PHE A 249 -23.68 -11.99 -4.10
CA PHE A 249 -23.26 -12.20 -2.72
C PHE A 249 -24.41 -11.92 -1.74
N ASP A 250 -24.45 -12.64 -0.64
CA ASP A 250 -25.47 -12.47 0.40
C ASP A 250 -25.38 -11.10 1.09
N ASN A 251 -24.18 -10.54 1.16
CA ASN A 251 -23.94 -9.21 1.73
C ASN A 251 -22.56 -8.66 1.30
N VAL A 252 -22.36 -7.37 1.51
CA VAL A 252 -21.12 -6.65 1.11
C VAL A 252 -19.86 -7.20 1.79
N PHE A 253 -19.97 -7.71 3.03
CA PHE A 253 -18.78 -8.26 3.70
C PHE A 253 -18.31 -9.56 3.05
N ASP A 254 -19.24 -10.42 2.62
CA ASP A 254 -18.86 -11.66 1.94
C ASP A 254 -18.20 -11.35 0.59
N SER A 255 -18.68 -10.32 -0.13
CA SER A 255 -18.04 -9.83 -1.35
C SER A 255 -16.63 -9.30 -1.09
N LEU A 256 -16.43 -8.45 -0.09
CA LEU A 256 -15.13 -7.87 0.23
C LEU A 256 -14.12 -8.90 0.76
N LEU A 257 -14.59 -9.87 1.55
CA LEU A 257 -13.76 -10.94 2.09
C LEU A 257 -13.45 -12.04 1.06
N PHE A 258 -14.27 -12.15 0.01
CA PHE A 258 -14.11 -13.14 -1.05
C PHE A 258 -12.72 -13.02 -1.70
N GLY A 259 -12.33 -11.84 -2.17
CA GLY A 259 -11.01 -11.62 -2.76
C GLY A 259 -9.83 -11.89 -1.82
N GLN A 260 -10.06 -11.88 -0.49
CA GLN A 260 -9.04 -12.12 0.53
C GLN A 260 -8.98 -13.61 0.97
N HIS A 261 -9.82 -14.48 0.46
CA HIS A 261 -9.97 -15.87 0.92
C HIS A 261 -10.27 -16.00 2.43
N VAL A 262 -10.95 -15.01 3.00
CA VAL A 262 -11.33 -14.95 4.43
C VAL A 262 -12.81 -15.15 4.56
N ASP A 263 -13.23 -16.05 5.45
CA ASP A 263 -14.64 -16.24 5.79
C ASP A 263 -15.11 -15.29 6.92
N ARG A 264 -16.42 -15.13 7.02
CA ARG A 264 -17.05 -14.31 8.07
C ARG A 264 -16.74 -14.80 9.48
N THR A 265 -16.51 -16.10 9.66
CA THR A 265 -16.20 -16.68 10.98
C THR A 265 -14.84 -16.21 11.46
N LEU A 266 -13.84 -16.26 10.60
CA LEU A 266 -12.51 -15.75 10.91
C LEU A 266 -12.52 -14.23 11.16
N TYR A 267 -13.19 -13.48 10.29
CA TYR A 267 -13.33 -12.02 10.40
C TYR A 267 -14.00 -11.61 11.73
N ASN A 268 -15.18 -12.18 12.03
CA ASN A 268 -15.91 -11.87 13.27
C ASN A 268 -15.11 -12.28 14.51
N ARG A 269 -14.46 -13.47 14.49
CA ARG A 269 -13.63 -13.93 15.60
C ARG A 269 -12.49 -12.96 15.90
N GLN A 270 -11.85 -12.37 14.87
CA GLN A 270 -10.81 -11.38 15.07
C GLN A 270 -11.35 -10.13 15.78
N ILE A 271 -12.49 -9.61 15.34
CA ILE A 271 -13.15 -8.45 15.95
C ILE A 271 -13.52 -8.76 17.40
N ASP A 272 -14.15 -9.89 17.66
CA ASP A 272 -14.56 -10.29 19.00
C ASP A 272 -13.36 -10.43 19.95
N LEU A 273 -12.26 -11.02 19.48
CA LEU A 273 -11.02 -11.12 20.27
C LEU A 273 -10.41 -9.74 20.58
N ILE A 274 -10.41 -8.81 19.62
CA ILE A 274 -9.94 -7.44 19.83
C ILE A 274 -10.80 -6.75 20.88
N MET A 275 -12.12 -6.82 20.75
CA MET A 275 -13.05 -6.20 21.68
C MET A 275 -12.97 -6.81 23.09
N ASP A 276 -12.89 -8.12 23.19
CA ASP A 276 -12.87 -8.83 24.48
C ASP A 276 -11.50 -8.77 25.16
N LYS A 277 -10.42 -8.94 24.42
CA LYS A 277 -9.07 -9.12 24.99
C LYS A 277 -8.25 -7.86 24.94
N LEU A 278 -8.21 -7.14 23.80
CA LEU A 278 -7.37 -5.97 23.65
C LEU A 278 -7.98 -4.74 24.34
N ALA A 279 -9.27 -4.49 24.21
CA ALA A 279 -9.92 -3.30 24.77
C ALA A 279 -9.73 -3.13 26.31
N PRO A 280 -9.75 -4.21 27.15
CA PRO A 280 -9.37 -4.08 28.56
C PRO A 280 -7.93 -3.64 28.80
N HIS A 281 -6.99 -4.08 27.96
CA HIS A 281 -5.58 -3.67 28.03
C HIS A 281 -5.41 -2.22 27.61
N MET A 282 -6.08 -1.77 26.55
CA MET A 282 -6.06 -0.36 26.12
C MET A 282 -6.60 0.56 27.23
N ARG A 283 -7.65 0.15 27.94
CA ARG A 283 -8.13 0.90 29.13
C ARG A 283 -7.12 0.96 30.27
N LYS A 284 -6.34 -0.12 30.50
CA LYS A 284 -5.25 -0.11 31.48
C LYS A 284 -4.11 0.82 31.04
N TYR A 285 -3.77 0.79 29.74
CA TYR A 285 -2.77 1.66 29.13
C TYR A 285 -3.15 3.13 29.29
N ALA A 286 -4.36 3.52 28.91
CA ALA A 286 -4.85 4.88 29.09
C ALA A 286 -4.77 5.34 30.56
N LYS A 287 -5.14 4.47 31.54
CA LYS A 287 -5.00 4.76 32.96
C LYS A 287 -3.53 4.88 33.38
N LEU A 288 -2.62 4.15 32.79
CA LEU A 288 -1.18 4.27 33.02
C LEU A 288 -0.69 5.64 32.56
N LEU A 289 -1.00 6.04 31.33
CA LEU A 289 -0.67 7.38 30.81
C LEU A 289 -1.20 8.49 31.71
N GLY A 290 -2.47 8.39 32.12
CA GLY A 290 -3.06 9.37 33.05
C GLY A 290 -2.28 9.53 34.36
N ARG A 291 -1.76 8.43 34.93
CA ARG A 291 -0.93 8.46 36.15
C ARG A 291 0.47 9.01 35.88
N VAL A 292 1.13 8.55 34.83
CA VAL A 292 2.51 8.96 34.48
C VAL A 292 2.56 10.47 34.21
N HIS A 293 1.65 10.94 33.36
CA HIS A 293 1.58 12.35 32.95
C HIS A 293 0.75 13.24 33.90
N LYS A 294 0.23 12.70 35.02
CA LYS A 294 -0.58 13.42 36.03
C LYS A 294 -1.75 14.17 35.37
N LEU A 295 -2.42 13.56 34.41
CA LEU A 295 -3.53 14.18 33.70
C LEU A 295 -4.79 14.20 34.57
N ASP A 296 -5.54 15.31 34.52
CA ASP A 296 -6.85 15.48 35.15
C ASP A 296 -7.86 14.44 34.62
N LYS A 297 -7.83 14.22 33.34
CA LYS A 297 -8.54 13.18 32.60
C LYS A 297 -7.71 12.78 31.41
N VAL A 298 -7.85 11.55 30.95
CA VAL A 298 -7.29 11.09 29.68
C VAL A 298 -8.31 11.30 28.56
N THR A 299 -7.90 12.00 27.53
CA THR A 299 -8.67 12.23 26.30
C THR A 299 -8.03 11.50 25.13
N TYR A 300 -8.68 11.50 23.97
CA TYR A 300 -8.11 10.92 22.75
C TYR A 300 -6.76 11.56 22.41
N ALA A 301 -6.64 12.89 22.58
CA ALA A 301 -5.40 13.64 22.34
C ALA A 301 -4.20 13.20 23.19
N ASP A 302 -4.43 12.43 24.25
CA ASP A 302 -3.38 12.03 25.18
C ASP A 302 -2.83 10.60 24.92
N LEU A 303 -3.40 9.85 23.97
CA LEU A 303 -3.10 8.42 23.80
C LEU A 303 -1.75 8.13 23.14
N LYS A 304 -1.16 9.10 22.47
CA LYS A 304 0.16 8.99 21.80
C LYS A 304 1.33 9.37 22.73
N LEU A 305 1.04 9.85 23.96
CA LEU A 305 2.09 10.19 24.90
C LEU A 305 2.98 8.98 25.25
N PRO A 306 4.31 9.17 25.39
CA PRO A 306 5.21 8.11 25.77
C PRO A 306 4.93 7.64 27.21
N VAL A 307 5.12 6.33 27.47
CA VAL A 307 4.96 5.77 28.82
C VAL A 307 6.00 6.33 29.78
N ASP A 308 7.22 6.56 29.29
CA ASP A 308 8.30 7.20 30.05
C ASP A 308 8.64 8.54 29.39
N PRO A 309 8.20 9.67 29.98
CA PRO A 309 8.48 11.00 29.43
C PRO A 309 9.96 11.36 29.36
N GLU A 310 10.78 10.75 30.22
CA GLU A 310 12.22 11.02 30.29
C GLU A 310 13.02 10.14 29.30
N TYR A 311 12.38 9.09 28.73
CA TYR A 311 12.99 8.18 27.79
C TYR A 311 12.51 8.42 26.35
N SER A 312 13.20 9.32 25.65
CA SER A 312 12.98 9.60 24.22
C SER A 312 14.32 9.58 23.47
N PRO A 313 14.91 8.38 23.27
CA PRO A 313 16.21 8.30 22.62
C PRO A 313 16.14 8.82 21.19
N LYS A 314 17.14 9.60 20.80
CA LYS A 314 17.40 9.94 19.41
C LYS A 314 18.41 8.96 18.86
N LEU A 315 18.13 8.44 17.68
CA LEU A 315 18.89 7.38 17.03
C LEU A 315 19.38 7.85 15.67
N THR A 316 20.58 7.46 15.34
CA THR A 316 21.13 7.55 13.98
C THR A 316 20.61 6.39 13.14
N ILE A 317 20.75 6.48 11.82
CA ILE A 317 20.43 5.38 10.89
C ILE A 317 21.30 4.15 11.18
N GLU A 318 22.60 4.34 11.51
CA GLU A 318 23.50 3.27 11.89
C GLU A 318 23.03 2.55 13.16
N GLU A 319 22.66 3.30 14.21
CA GLU A 319 22.11 2.71 15.42
C GLU A 319 20.79 1.99 15.15
N SER A 320 19.94 2.50 14.24
CA SER A 320 18.71 1.80 13.84
C SER A 320 19.01 0.43 13.24
N LYS A 321 20.07 0.33 12.43
CA LYS A 321 20.52 -0.93 11.85
C LYS A 321 20.84 -1.95 12.93
N ASP A 322 21.59 -1.55 13.96
CA ASP A 322 21.97 -2.42 15.07
C ASP A 322 20.74 -2.93 15.85
N TYR A 323 19.79 -2.02 16.15
CA TYR A 323 18.54 -2.38 16.83
C TYR A 323 17.72 -3.38 16.02
N VAL A 324 17.50 -3.09 14.73
CA VAL A 324 16.68 -3.92 13.85
C VAL A 324 17.33 -5.28 13.62
N THR A 325 18.65 -5.31 13.32
CA THR A 325 19.40 -6.56 13.11
C THR A 325 19.32 -7.44 14.35
N LYS A 326 19.52 -6.86 15.55
CA LYS A 326 19.44 -7.59 16.81
C LYS A 326 18.01 -8.06 17.10
N GLY A 327 17.01 -7.19 16.90
CA GLY A 327 15.61 -7.51 17.16
C GLY A 327 15.08 -8.61 16.24
N LEU A 328 15.44 -8.57 14.96
CA LEU A 328 14.99 -9.53 13.95
C LEU A 328 15.88 -10.79 13.84
N SER A 329 16.96 -10.89 14.61
CA SER A 329 17.87 -12.06 14.58
C SER A 329 17.17 -13.39 14.91
N ILE A 330 16.06 -13.35 15.64
CA ILE A 330 15.23 -14.52 15.95
C ILE A 330 14.64 -15.17 14.68
N LEU A 331 14.56 -14.43 13.57
CA LEU A 331 14.05 -14.91 12.28
C LEU A 331 15.12 -15.68 11.48
N GLY A 332 16.34 -15.77 11.98
CA GLY A 332 17.43 -16.55 11.41
C GLY A 332 18.43 -15.74 10.59
N GLU A 333 19.54 -16.41 10.22
CA GLU A 333 20.70 -15.79 9.56
C GLU A 333 20.35 -15.22 8.17
N ASP A 334 19.54 -15.92 7.38
CA ASP A 334 19.14 -15.45 6.05
C ASP A 334 18.33 -14.13 6.10
N TYR A 335 17.56 -13.97 7.18
CA TYR A 335 16.80 -12.73 7.41
C TYR A 335 17.73 -11.59 7.82
N VAL A 336 18.68 -11.86 8.73
CA VAL A 336 19.70 -10.88 9.13
C VAL A 336 20.51 -10.42 7.92
N ASN A 337 20.94 -11.34 7.06
CA ASN A 337 21.65 -11.03 5.83
C ASN A 337 20.82 -10.14 4.88
N MET A 338 19.50 -10.36 4.82
CA MET A 338 18.60 -9.49 4.05
C MET A 338 18.56 -8.07 4.64
N VAL A 339 18.45 -7.95 5.98
CA VAL A 339 18.49 -6.65 6.67
C VAL A 339 19.80 -5.91 6.38
N GLU A 340 20.93 -6.58 6.49
CA GLU A 340 22.25 -6.01 6.19
C GLU A 340 22.33 -5.48 4.75
N ARG A 341 21.83 -6.25 3.78
CA ARG A 341 21.77 -5.85 2.39
C ARG A 341 20.85 -4.64 2.18
N ALA A 342 19.70 -4.57 2.86
CA ALA A 342 18.77 -3.47 2.73
C ALA A 342 19.43 -2.12 3.05
N TYR A 343 20.29 -2.08 4.09
CA TYR A 343 21.05 -0.88 4.43
C TYR A 343 22.22 -0.61 3.47
N THR A 344 22.97 -1.65 3.10
CA THR A 344 24.21 -1.48 2.30
C THR A 344 23.94 -1.26 0.81
N GLU A 345 22.87 -1.85 0.27
CA GLU A 345 22.45 -1.73 -1.13
C GLU A 345 21.45 -0.60 -1.37
N ARG A 346 21.21 0.26 -0.37
CA ARG A 346 20.31 1.41 -0.47
C ARG A 346 18.88 1.05 -0.91
N TRP A 347 18.26 0.11 -0.18
CA TRP A 347 16.84 -0.20 -0.39
C TRP A 347 15.93 0.86 0.25
N PHE A 348 16.44 1.63 1.22
CA PHE A 348 15.72 2.66 1.95
C PHE A 348 15.83 4.03 1.31
N ASP A 349 14.73 4.76 1.33
CA ASP A 349 14.67 6.21 1.17
C ASP A 349 14.34 6.85 2.51
N PHE A 350 15.37 7.26 3.24
CA PHE A 350 15.26 7.80 4.59
C PHE A 350 14.92 9.29 4.62
N ALA A 351 15.29 10.02 3.58
CA ALA A 351 15.27 11.47 3.60
C ALA A 351 13.84 12.03 3.79
N GLN A 352 13.77 13.10 4.57
CA GLN A 352 12.64 14.00 4.52
C GLN A 352 12.91 15.09 3.49
N ASN A 353 12.04 15.26 2.52
CA ASN A 353 12.14 16.33 1.56
C ASN A 353 10.76 16.83 1.12
N GLN A 354 10.75 18.05 0.55
CA GLN A 354 9.55 18.61 -0.05
C GLN A 354 9.09 17.73 -1.21
N GLY A 355 7.77 17.58 -1.37
CA GLY A 355 7.18 16.80 -2.46
C GLY A 355 7.24 15.28 -2.30
N LYS A 356 7.73 14.75 -1.18
CA LYS A 356 7.76 13.31 -0.89
C LYS A 356 6.42 12.82 -0.34
N SER A 357 6.06 11.58 -0.68
CA SER A 357 4.92 10.87 -0.06
C SER A 357 5.05 10.82 1.46
N THR A 358 3.93 10.96 2.15
CA THR A 358 3.84 10.81 3.62
C THR A 358 3.77 9.35 4.02
N GLY A 359 4.13 9.04 5.28
CA GLY A 359 4.09 7.69 5.82
C GLY A 359 5.32 6.84 5.46
N GLY A 360 5.15 5.53 5.51
CA GLY A 360 6.13 4.52 5.11
C GLY A 360 5.47 3.43 4.29
N PHE A 361 6.20 2.81 3.39
CA PHE A 361 5.76 1.63 2.65
C PHE A 361 6.93 0.79 2.16
N CYS A 362 6.65 -0.48 1.87
CA CYS A 362 7.57 -1.42 1.22
C CYS A 362 7.02 -1.86 -0.13
N ALA A 363 7.70 -1.54 -1.22
CA ALA A 363 7.44 -2.06 -2.56
C ALA A 363 8.45 -3.14 -2.92
N SER A 364 7.99 -4.27 -3.43
CA SER A 364 8.84 -5.43 -3.75
C SER A 364 8.55 -5.96 -5.15
N PRO A 365 9.11 -5.35 -6.20
CA PRO A 365 8.92 -5.81 -7.57
C PRO A 365 9.35 -7.27 -7.72
N TYR A 366 8.57 -8.07 -8.44
CA TYR A 366 8.84 -9.50 -8.62
C TYR A 366 10.24 -9.75 -9.19
N GLY A 367 11.00 -10.61 -8.52
CA GLY A 367 12.36 -10.95 -8.91
C GLY A 367 13.42 -9.89 -8.61
N LYS A 368 13.07 -8.83 -7.89
CA LYS A 368 13.98 -7.77 -7.43
C LYS A 368 14.02 -7.68 -5.91
N ASN A 369 14.88 -6.80 -5.39
CA ASN A 369 14.88 -6.43 -3.98
C ASN A 369 13.68 -5.55 -3.64
N SER A 370 13.43 -5.38 -2.35
CA SER A 370 12.46 -4.43 -1.85
C SER A 370 12.99 -3.00 -1.86
N PHE A 371 12.06 -2.03 -1.90
CA PHE A 371 12.31 -0.61 -1.75
C PHE A 371 11.41 -0.08 -0.65
N ILE A 372 12.00 0.62 0.32
CA ILE A 372 11.30 1.04 1.53
C ILE A 372 11.37 2.56 1.62
N LEU A 373 10.20 3.21 1.59
CA LEU A 373 10.06 4.65 1.80
C LEU A 373 9.85 4.92 3.29
N LEU A 374 10.55 5.89 3.81
CA LEU A 374 10.44 6.37 5.19
C LEU A 374 10.56 7.90 5.22
N SER A 375 10.18 8.50 6.34
CA SER A 375 10.47 9.89 6.70
C SER A 375 11.21 9.89 8.03
N TRP A 376 12.54 9.70 7.99
CA TRP A 376 13.37 9.48 9.16
C TRP A 376 13.48 10.71 10.06
N ASN A 377 13.08 10.58 11.32
CA ASN A 377 13.15 11.61 12.36
C ASN A 377 14.12 11.29 13.51
N GLY A 378 14.73 10.09 13.46
CA GLY A 378 15.60 9.61 14.51
C GLY A 378 14.89 9.21 15.80
N ARG A 379 13.61 8.86 15.74
CA ARG A 379 12.83 8.39 16.89
C ARG A 379 12.83 6.85 16.95
N MET A 380 12.62 6.30 18.13
CA MET A 380 12.45 4.85 18.28
C MET A 380 11.26 4.32 17.46
N SER A 381 10.20 5.12 17.29
CA SER A 381 9.06 4.78 16.41
C SER A 381 9.50 4.53 14.96
N ASP A 382 10.51 5.25 14.47
CA ASP A 382 11.02 5.06 13.10
C ASP A 382 11.75 3.72 12.98
N VAL A 383 12.44 3.28 14.05
CA VAL A 383 13.07 1.95 14.11
C VAL A 383 12.02 0.85 14.04
N PHE A 384 10.88 1.01 14.74
CA PHE A 384 9.76 0.07 14.64
C PHE A 384 9.14 0.08 13.24
N THR A 385 9.02 1.23 12.60
CA THR A 385 8.57 1.31 11.20
C THR A 385 9.54 0.57 10.27
N ILE A 386 10.86 0.76 10.41
CA ILE A 386 11.85 -0.01 9.64
C ILE A 386 11.66 -1.52 9.85
N ALA A 387 11.49 -1.95 11.09
CA ALA A 387 11.29 -3.37 11.38
C ALA A 387 9.99 -3.91 10.76
N HIS A 388 8.91 -3.11 10.74
CA HIS A 388 7.65 -3.42 10.09
C HIS A 388 7.83 -3.56 8.58
N GLU A 389 8.43 -2.56 7.91
CA GLU A 389 8.65 -2.59 6.46
C GLU A 389 9.61 -3.70 6.03
N LEU A 390 10.60 -4.03 6.85
CA LEU A 390 11.44 -5.21 6.64
C LEU A 390 10.67 -6.52 6.82
N GLY A 391 9.61 -6.52 7.63
CA GLY A 391 8.65 -7.62 7.72
C GLY A 391 7.98 -7.89 6.36
N HIS A 392 7.51 -6.84 5.71
CA HIS A 392 6.99 -6.93 4.34
C HIS A 392 8.06 -7.39 3.35
N ALA A 393 9.27 -6.82 3.41
CA ALA A 393 10.39 -7.20 2.53
C ALA A 393 10.74 -8.70 2.66
N GLY A 394 10.77 -9.23 3.89
CA GLY A 394 11.01 -10.65 4.16
C GLY A 394 9.89 -11.54 3.62
N HIS A 395 8.63 -11.13 3.82
CA HIS A 395 7.46 -11.82 3.28
C HIS A 395 7.52 -11.87 1.74
N PHE A 396 7.66 -10.75 1.07
CA PHE A 396 7.72 -10.69 -0.39
C PHE A 396 8.92 -11.45 -0.96
N LYS A 397 10.08 -11.40 -0.30
CA LYS A 397 11.23 -12.22 -0.71
C LYS A 397 10.90 -13.70 -0.71
N ALA A 398 10.24 -14.20 0.34
CA ALA A 398 9.82 -15.59 0.44
C ALA A 398 8.72 -15.94 -0.59
N CYS A 399 7.75 -15.03 -0.76
CA CYS A 399 6.66 -15.14 -1.72
C CYS A 399 7.19 -15.24 -3.16
N ASN A 400 8.03 -14.29 -3.57
CA ASN A 400 8.62 -14.24 -4.91
C ASN A 400 9.54 -15.45 -5.22
N ALA A 401 10.14 -16.06 -4.19
CA ALA A 401 10.96 -17.25 -4.35
C ALA A 401 10.14 -18.56 -4.48
N ALA A 402 8.92 -18.59 -3.93
CA ALA A 402 8.12 -19.81 -3.80
C ALA A 402 6.89 -19.84 -4.71
N GLN A 403 6.45 -18.70 -5.22
CA GLN A 403 5.18 -18.55 -5.91
C GLN A 403 5.35 -17.94 -7.31
N SER A 404 4.36 -18.21 -8.18
CA SER A 404 4.20 -17.51 -9.44
C SER A 404 3.88 -16.04 -9.20
N ILE A 405 4.25 -15.17 -10.13
CA ILE A 405 3.89 -13.74 -10.07
C ILE A 405 2.37 -13.50 -9.95
N PHE A 406 1.55 -14.43 -10.43
CA PHE A 406 0.10 -14.36 -10.30
C PHE A 406 -0.39 -14.58 -8.86
N ASP A 407 0.43 -15.19 -8.00
CA ASP A 407 0.10 -15.60 -6.64
C ASP A 407 0.82 -14.76 -5.57
N THR A 408 1.50 -13.68 -5.98
CA THR A 408 2.29 -12.84 -5.07
C THR A 408 1.53 -11.63 -4.55
N ASP A 409 0.31 -11.40 -5.02
CA ASP A 409 -0.54 -10.36 -4.48
C ASP A 409 -0.97 -10.72 -3.06
N VAL A 410 -0.71 -9.80 -2.14
CA VAL A 410 -1.02 -10.00 -0.72
C VAL A 410 -2.30 -9.28 -0.41
N SER A 411 -3.32 -10.05 -0.04
CA SER A 411 -4.59 -9.46 0.38
C SER A 411 -4.40 -8.53 1.59
N CYS A 412 -5.26 -7.55 1.68
CA CYS A 412 -5.31 -6.39 2.58
C CYS A 412 -5.05 -6.62 4.09
N LEU A 413 -4.94 -7.86 4.57
CA LEU A 413 -4.63 -8.16 5.97
C LEU A 413 -3.24 -7.66 6.41
N LEU A 414 -2.32 -7.43 5.49
CA LEU A 414 -1.03 -6.82 5.80
C LEU A 414 -1.11 -5.29 5.85
N TYR A 415 -2.04 -4.69 5.12
CA TYR A 415 -2.33 -3.24 5.21
C TYR A 415 -3.15 -2.87 6.45
N THR A 416 -3.81 -3.85 7.07
CA THR A 416 -4.57 -3.68 8.31
C THR A 416 -3.80 -4.10 9.55
N SER A 417 -2.52 -4.43 9.43
CA SER A 417 -1.65 -4.51 10.60
C SER A 417 -1.65 -3.14 11.26
N PRO A 418 -2.12 -3.00 12.51
CA PRO A 418 -2.18 -1.70 13.16
C PRO A 418 -0.76 -1.21 13.41
N SER A 419 -0.18 -0.64 12.38
CA SER A 419 0.93 0.27 12.56
C SER A 419 0.40 1.46 13.36
N PRO A 420 1.12 1.96 14.34
CA PRO A 420 0.74 3.22 15.01
C PRO A 420 0.62 4.41 14.05
N ARG A 421 0.86 4.21 12.76
CA ARG A 421 0.89 5.24 11.71
C ARG A 421 -0.15 5.07 10.60
N ASP A 422 -0.86 3.92 10.54
CA ASP A 422 -1.95 3.68 9.57
C ASP A 422 -3.30 4.16 10.12
#